data_03cd2bd9f66e60fe2b7c4c912a1c286e
#
_entry.id   03cd2bd9f66e60fe2b7c4c912a1c286e
#
_cell.length_a   1.000
_cell.length_b   1.000
_cell.length_c   1.000
_cell.angle_alpha   90.00
_cell.angle_beta   90.00
_cell.angle_gamma   90.00
#
_symmetry.space_group_name_H-M   'P 1'
#
loop_
_entity.id
_entity.type
_entity.pdbx_description
1 polymer ?
#
loop_
_entity_poly.entity_id
_entity_poly.type
_entity_poly.pdbx_seq_one_letter_code
_entity_poly.pdbx_strand_id
1 'polypeptide(L)'
;MKISPSNDSEWRRQNGDYTYRINYDLNNNSVVVDLGARHGNWCSLIRNKYNSKIYCFEVVPQFCDELVNSGYKTFCIAVSDKKEKTKLGILSGEASLFFNESTFESDSIAANEIFDLIGEESIDLMKINVEGAEYPILKNLINSNKISKIKNIQVQFHLFDGEENSEYDYINNELSKTHELSWRFPFVWENWKIK
;
A
#
# COMPACT_ATOMS: atom_id res chain seq x y z
N MET A 1 -4.28 -12.94 -14.93
CA MET A 1 -5.78 -12.89 -14.92
C MET A 1 -6.15 -11.40 -15.02
N LYS A 2 -6.81 -10.96 -16.08
CA LYS A 2 -7.28 -9.56 -16.16
C LYS A 2 -8.30 -9.33 -15.06
N ILE A 3 -8.32 -8.12 -14.46
CA ILE A 3 -9.40 -7.70 -13.56
C ILE A 3 -10.72 -8.08 -14.22
N SER A 4 -11.52 -8.89 -13.51
CA SER A 4 -12.85 -9.21 -14.02
C SER A 4 -13.67 -7.92 -14.04
N PRO A 5 -14.23 -7.51 -15.19
CA PRO A 5 -15.09 -6.33 -15.26
C PRO A 5 -16.22 -6.35 -14.23
N SER A 6 -16.62 -7.54 -13.77
CA SER A 6 -17.62 -7.72 -12.72
C SER A 6 -17.15 -7.25 -11.34
N ASN A 7 -15.86 -7.42 -10.99
CA ASN A 7 -15.34 -7.01 -9.67
C ASN A 7 -15.24 -5.47 -9.54
N ASP A 8 -14.75 -4.79 -10.59
CA ASP A 8 -14.69 -3.33 -10.61
C ASP A 8 -16.10 -2.71 -10.62
N SER A 9 -17.02 -3.28 -11.41
CA SER A 9 -18.41 -2.84 -11.43
C SER A 9 -19.09 -2.99 -10.08
N GLU A 10 -18.87 -4.11 -9.38
CA GLU A 10 -19.42 -4.35 -8.06
C GLU A 10 -18.80 -3.42 -7.01
N TRP A 11 -17.47 -3.18 -7.07
CA TRP A 11 -16.78 -2.20 -6.24
C TRP A 11 -17.40 -0.81 -6.36
N ARG A 12 -17.62 -0.34 -7.60
CA ARG A 12 -18.24 0.97 -7.87
C ARG A 12 -19.68 1.02 -7.39
N ARG A 13 -20.46 -0.05 -7.61
CA ARG A 13 -21.84 -0.16 -7.15
C ARG A 13 -21.95 -0.04 -5.64
N GLN A 14 -20.99 -0.58 -4.92
CA GLN A 14 -20.94 -0.52 -3.45
C GLN A 14 -20.26 0.74 -2.92
N ASN A 15 -19.82 1.65 -3.81
CA ASN A 15 -19.07 2.86 -3.44
C ASN A 15 -17.84 2.55 -2.59
N GLY A 16 -17.08 1.51 -3.00
CA GLY A 16 -16.04 0.87 -2.21
C GLY A 16 -14.97 1.81 -1.66
N ASP A 17 -14.61 2.87 -2.41
CA ASP A 17 -13.63 3.86 -1.98
C ASP A 17 -14.07 4.64 -0.73
N TYR A 18 -15.38 4.83 -0.53
CA TYR A 18 -15.95 5.59 0.59
C TYR A 18 -16.62 4.71 1.65
N THR A 19 -16.61 3.39 1.44
CA THR A 19 -17.17 2.41 2.37
C THR A 19 -16.07 1.51 2.94
N TYR A 20 -15.60 0.54 2.16
CA TYR A 20 -14.62 -0.44 2.61
C TYR A 20 -13.25 0.16 2.93
N ARG A 21 -12.74 1.05 2.07
CA ARG A 21 -11.38 1.59 2.20
C ARG A 21 -11.16 2.56 3.35
N ILE A 22 -12.24 3.06 3.94
CA ILE A 22 -12.17 4.05 5.01
C ILE A 22 -12.93 3.63 6.28
N ASN A 23 -13.40 2.39 6.36
CA ASN A 23 -14.18 1.94 7.52
C ASN A 23 -13.38 0.99 8.41
N TYR A 24 -12.64 1.59 9.34
CA TYR A 24 -11.76 0.91 10.30
C TYR A 24 -12.02 1.39 11.72
N ASP A 25 -11.59 0.58 12.70
CA ASP A 25 -11.57 0.99 14.11
C ASP A 25 -10.26 1.77 14.39
N LEU A 26 -10.26 3.04 14.02
CA LEU A 26 -9.15 3.97 14.16
C LEU A 26 -9.55 5.16 15.04
N ASN A 27 -8.54 5.83 15.59
CA ASN A 27 -8.68 7.06 16.37
C ASN A 27 -7.43 7.97 16.18
N ASN A 28 -7.35 9.06 16.92
CA ASN A 28 -6.26 10.04 16.81
C ASN A 28 -4.88 9.52 17.28
N ASN A 29 -4.81 8.40 17.99
CA ASN A 29 -3.55 7.74 18.36
C ASN A 29 -3.14 6.66 17.36
N SER A 30 -4.04 6.26 16.47
CA SER A 30 -3.77 5.21 15.48
C SER A 30 -2.70 5.63 14.49
N VAL A 31 -1.87 4.66 14.14
CA VAL A 31 -0.79 4.80 13.17
C VAL A 31 -1.24 4.26 11.81
N VAL A 32 -1.22 5.12 10.81
CA VAL A 32 -1.61 4.79 9.44
C VAL A 32 -0.43 5.01 8.50
N VAL A 33 -0.16 4.04 7.64
CA VAL A 33 0.88 4.09 6.61
C VAL A 33 0.24 3.96 5.23
N ASP A 34 0.55 4.89 4.34
CA ASP A 34 0.10 4.88 2.95
C ASP A 34 1.30 4.70 2.01
N LEU A 35 1.43 3.52 1.42
CA LEU A 35 2.43 3.23 0.40
C LEU A 35 1.84 3.50 -0.99
N GLY A 36 2.44 4.43 -1.73
CA GLY A 36 1.90 4.99 -2.96
C GLY A 36 0.81 6.02 -2.68
N ALA A 37 1.14 7.07 -1.92
CA ALA A 37 0.17 8.05 -1.44
C ALA A 37 -0.33 9.00 -2.53
N ARG A 38 0.40 9.17 -3.63
CA ARG A 38 0.07 10.04 -4.76
C ARG A 38 -0.33 11.45 -4.29
N HIS A 39 -1.51 11.93 -4.62
CA HIS A 39 -2.05 13.23 -4.19
C HIS A 39 -2.61 13.26 -2.75
N GLY A 40 -2.53 12.17 -2.00
CA GLY A 40 -3.04 12.11 -0.62
C GLY A 40 -4.57 12.07 -0.47
N ASN A 41 -5.31 11.78 -1.54
CA ASN A 41 -6.77 11.75 -1.50
C ASN A 41 -7.30 10.76 -0.46
N TRP A 42 -6.76 9.55 -0.41
CA TRP A 42 -7.14 8.56 0.59
C TRP A 42 -6.71 8.98 2.01
N CYS A 43 -5.50 9.52 2.16
CA CYS A 43 -5.02 10.07 3.43
C CYS A 43 -5.96 11.15 3.97
N SER A 44 -6.50 12.02 3.09
CA SER A 44 -7.44 13.06 3.47
C SER A 44 -8.75 12.49 4.03
N LEU A 45 -9.28 11.42 3.43
CA LEU A 45 -10.47 10.75 3.93
C LEU A 45 -10.24 10.14 5.32
N ILE A 46 -9.11 9.45 5.52
CA ILE A 46 -8.71 8.87 6.82
C ILE A 46 -8.50 9.98 7.86
N ARG A 47 -7.75 11.04 7.52
CA ARG A 47 -7.51 12.18 8.43
C ARG A 47 -8.81 12.85 8.86
N ASN A 48 -9.70 13.13 7.91
CA ASN A 48 -10.97 13.78 8.19
C ASN A 48 -11.89 12.93 9.09
N LYS A 49 -11.82 11.60 8.96
CA LYS A 49 -12.68 10.70 9.72
C LYS A 49 -12.12 10.37 11.11
N TYR A 50 -10.82 10.21 11.25
CA TYR A 50 -10.21 9.65 12.46
C TYR A 50 -9.17 10.55 13.14
N ASN A 51 -8.66 11.54 12.41
CA ASN A 51 -7.55 12.39 12.85
C ASN A 51 -6.30 11.61 13.27
N SER A 52 -6.05 10.47 12.62
CA SER A 52 -4.95 9.55 12.92
C SER A 52 -3.59 10.14 12.54
N LYS A 53 -2.50 9.58 13.08
CA LYS A 53 -1.13 9.84 12.62
C LYS A 53 -0.95 9.15 11.26
N ILE A 54 -0.64 9.92 10.21
CA ILE A 54 -0.50 9.39 8.86
C ILE A 54 0.93 9.62 8.36
N TYR A 55 1.55 8.55 7.87
CA TYR A 55 2.86 8.52 7.24
C TYR A 55 2.70 8.14 5.77
N CYS A 56 3.10 9.02 4.86
CA CYS A 56 2.98 8.84 3.42
C CYS A 56 4.33 8.44 2.83
N PHE A 57 4.32 7.43 1.97
CA PHE A 57 5.46 7.02 1.14
C PHE A 57 5.08 7.22 -0.32
N GLU A 58 5.88 8.00 -1.03
CA GLU A 58 5.65 8.36 -2.42
C GLU A 58 7.01 8.54 -3.10
N VAL A 59 7.12 8.23 -4.39
CA VAL A 59 8.38 8.30 -5.13
C VAL A 59 8.42 9.46 -6.12
N VAL A 60 7.27 9.92 -6.59
CA VAL A 60 7.17 10.99 -7.57
C VAL A 60 7.37 12.33 -6.85
N PRO A 61 8.45 13.09 -7.16
CA PRO A 61 8.79 14.29 -6.41
C PRO A 61 7.67 15.32 -6.31
N GLN A 62 6.92 15.52 -7.41
CA GLN A 62 5.79 16.43 -7.42
C GLN A 62 4.72 16.05 -6.40
N PHE A 63 4.38 14.77 -6.28
CA PHE A 63 3.39 14.29 -5.30
C PHE A 63 3.93 14.35 -3.88
N CYS A 64 5.22 14.10 -3.69
CA CYS A 64 5.88 14.33 -2.40
C CYS A 64 5.69 15.78 -1.92
N ASP A 65 5.95 16.75 -2.79
CA ASP A 65 5.80 18.18 -2.47
C ASP A 65 4.34 18.52 -2.13
N GLU A 66 3.38 17.98 -2.88
CA GLU A 66 1.94 18.15 -2.60
C GLU A 66 1.56 17.61 -1.22
N LEU A 67 2.05 16.41 -0.87
CA LEU A 67 1.80 15.75 0.42
C LEU A 67 2.41 16.55 1.59
N VAL A 68 3.66 17.00 1.45
CA VAL A 68 4.34 17.84 2.45
C VAL A 68 3.59 19.17 2.65
N ASN A 69 3.21 19.84 1.55
CA ASN A 69 2.43 21.08 1.60
C ASN A 69 1.04 20.90 2.22
N SER A 70 0.48 19.69 2.13
CA SER A 70 -0.77 19.29 2.78
C SER A 70 -0.61 18.90 4.25
N GLY A 71 0.62 18.97 4.79
CA GLY A 71 0.94 18.73 6.20
C GLY A 71 1.00 17.25 6.58
N TYR A 72 1.29 16.36 5.64
CA TYR A 72 1.56 14.96 5.94
C TYR A 72 3.04 14.72 6.25
N LYS A 73 3.32 13.76 7.12
CA LYS A 73 4.68 13.21 7.29
C LYS A 73 5.00 12.34 6.07
N THR A 74 5.80 12.87 5.15
CA THR A 74 6.05 12.27 3.84
C THR A 74 7.51 11.84 3.70
N PHE A 75 7.70 10.62 3.19
CA PHE A 75 8.98 10.06 2.81
C PHE A 75 9.01 9.88 1.30
N CYS A 76 9.89 10.65 0.63
CA CYS A 76 10.06 10.61 -0.82
C CYS A 76 11.03 9.49 -1.20
N ILE A 77 10.58 8.27 -1.04
CA ILE A 77 11.39 7.07 -1.21
C ILE A 77 10.52 5.89 -1.64
N ALA A 78 11.07 5.00 -2.48
CA ALA A 78 10.41 3.75 -2.82
C ALA A 78 10.42 2.79 -1.64
N VAL A 79 9.41 1.92 -1.56
CA VAL A 79 9.37 0.78 -0.64
C VAL A 79 9.36 -0.50 -1.44
N SER A 80 10.22 -1.46 -1.07
CA SER A 80 10.34 -2.75 -1.72
C SER A 80 10.79 -3.83 -0.72
N ASP A 81 11.43 -4.90 -1.18
CA ASP A 81 12.00 -5.95 -0.32
C ASP A 81 13.42 -5.64 0.17
N LYS A 82 14.10 -4.65 -0.40
CA LYS A 82 15.50 -4.31 -0.10
C LYS A 82 15.81 -2.83 -0.32
N LYS A 83 16.93 -2.42 0.26
CA LYS A 83 17.50 -1.09 0.07
C LYS A 83 18.40 -1.08 -1.15
N GLU A 84 18.00 -0.32 -2.17
CA GLU A 84 18.81 -0.16 -3.40
C GLU A 84 18.41 1.12 -4.15
N LYS A 85 19.20 1.45 -5.18
CA LYS A 85 18.76 2.43 -6.18
C LYS A 85 17.88 1.73 -7.20
N THR A 86 16.65 2.20 -7.32
CA THR A 86 15.63 1.61 -8.17
C THR A 86 15.32 2.56 -9.31
N LYS A 87 15.31 2.04 -10.53
CA LYS A 87 14.87 2.77 -11.71
C LYS A 87 13.38 2.54 -11.91
N LEU A 88 12.61 3.61 -11.89
CA LEU A 88 11.16 3.61 -12.04
C LEU A 88 10.75 4.33 -13.30
N GLY A 89 9.76 3.81 -14.01
CA GLY A 89 9.10 4.51 -15.10
C GLY A 89 7.85 5.23 -14.61
N ILE A 90 7.49 6.32 -15.26
CA ILE A 90 6.23 7.03 -15.02
C ILE A 90 5.32 6.87 -16.23
N LEU A 91 4.08 6.43 -15.97
CA LEU A 91 3.02 6.40 -16.98
C LEU A 91 1.75 7.03 -16.36
N SER A 92 1.26 8.10 -16.99
CA SER A 92 0.03 8.79 -16.53
C SER A 92 0.06 9.25 -15.07
N GLY A 93 1.26 9.56 -14.53
CA GLY A 93 1.46 10.00 -13.14
C GLY A 93 1.49 8.85 -12.12
N GLU A 94 1.66 7.62 -12.57
CA GLU A 94 1.93 6.44 -11.76
C GLU A 94 3.37 6.00 -11.99
N ALA A 95 4.07 5.58 -10.93
CA ALA A 95 5.45 5.12 -11.00
C ALA A 95 5.51 3.61 -10.73
N SER A 96 6.20 2.86 -11.61
CA SER A 96 6.35 1.41 -11.49
C SER A 96 7.70 0.94 -12.01
N LEU A 97 8.16 -0.21 -11.50
CA LEU A 97 9.30 -0.96 -12.06
C LEU A 97 9.01 -1.49 -13.48
N PHE A 98 7.74 -1.65 -13.85
CA PHE A 98 7.30 -2.24 -15.10
C PHE A 98 7.05 -1.21 -16.23
N PHE A 99 7.10 0.08 -15.90
CA PHE A 99 6.95 1.14 -16.90
C PHE A 99 8.31 1.48 -17.53
N ASN A 100 8.35 1.65 -18.85
CA ASN A 100 9.57 1.94 -19.61
C ASN A 100 9.65 3.39 -20.09
N GLU A 101 8.60 4.18 -19.88
CA GLU A 101 8.54 5.58 -20.30
C GLU A 101 8.97 6.51 -19.16
N SER A 102 9.61 7.64 -19.51
CA SER A 102 9.96 8.70 -18.56
C SER A 102 10.59 8.21 -17.26
N THR A 103 11.70 7.46 -17.35
CA THR A 103 12.34 6.81 -16.22
C THR A 103 13.12 7.80 -15.35
N PHE A 104 13.07 7.58 -14.03
CA PHE A 104 13.88 8.26 -13.03
C PHE A 104 14.45 7.26 -12.00
N GLU A 105 15.47 7.67 -11.26
CA GLU A 105 16.04 6.88 -10.18
C GLU A 105 15.49 7.35 -8.84
N SER A 106 15.14 6.39 -7.99
CA SER A 106 14.77 6.61 -6.60
C SER A 106 15.57 5.67 -5.70
N ASP A 107 15.90 6.12 -4.51
CA ASP A 107 16.33 5.21 -3.46
C ASP A 107 15.13 4.39 -2.98
N SER A 108 15.36 3.14 -2.59
CA SER A 108 14.35 2.29 -1.95
C SER A 108 14.79 1.86 -0.57
N ILE A 109 13.80 1.56 0.28
CA ILE A 109 14.00 0.89 1.57
C ILE A 109 13.30 -0.45 1.57
N ALA A 110 13.76 -1.36 2.42
CA ALA A 110 13.03 -2.58 2.68
C ALA A 110 11.80 -2.29 3.55
N ALA A 111 10.68 -2.95 3.25
CA ALA A 111 9.40 -2.69 3.92
C ALA A 111 9.46 -2.88 5.45
N ASN A 112 10.30 -3.79 5.94
CA ASN A 112 10.50 -3.98 7.38
C ASN A 112 11.23 -2.81 8.07
N GLU A 113 11.94 -1.95 7.32
CA GLU A 113 12.61 -0.76 7.86
C GLU A 113 11.63 0.42 8.10
N ILE A 114 10.40 0.33 7.58
CA ILE A 114 9.36 1.37 7.77
C ILE A 114 9.15 1.66 9.25
N PHE A 115 9.09 0.64 10.10
CA PHE A 115 8.82 0.78 11.55
C PHE A 115 9.88 1.64 12.24
N ASP A 116 11.15 1.40 11.94
CA ASP A 116 12.26 2.16 12.51
C ASP A 116 12.28 3.60 11.95
N LEU A 117 11.98 3.75 10.65
CA LEU A 117 11.97 5.06 9.98
C LEU A 117 10.87 5.98 10.51
N ILE A 118 9.67 5.44 10.79
CA ILE A 118 8.56 6.23 11.35
C ILE A 118 8.60 6.33 12.87
N GLY A 119 9.42 5.50 13.54
CA GLY A 119 9.54 5.46 15.01
C GLY A 119 8.34 4.87 15.73
N GLU A 120 7.63 3.92 15.10
CA GLU A 120 6.43 3.28 15.66
C GLU A 120 6.62 1.75 15.73
N GLU A 121 6.17 1.13 16.81
CA GLU A 121 6.32 -0.32 17.02
C GLU A 121 5.27 -1.16 16.27
N SER A 122 4.12 -0.57 15.95
CA SER A 122 3.00 -1.21 15.28
C SER A 122 2.26 -0.23 14.37
N ILE A 123 1.50 -0.78 13.42
CA ILE A 123 0.72 -0.02 12.44
C ILE A 123 -0.73 -0.50 12.51
N ASP A 124 -1.69 0.41 12.73
CA ASP A 124 -3.11 0.07 12.79
C ASP A 124 -3.71 -0.17 11.39
N LEU A 125 -3.23 0.58 10.40
CA LEU A 125 -3.65 0.41 9.00
C LEU A 125 -2.50 0.72 8.05
N MET A 126 -2.13 -0.26 7.24
CA MET A 126 -1.21 -0.08 6.12
C MET A 126 -1.97 -0.23 4.80
N LYS A 127 -1.99 0.82 3.98
CA LYS A 127 -2.48 0.75 2.61
C LYS A 127 -1.30 0.55 1.66
N ILE A 128 -1.44 -0.36 0.71
CA ILE A 128 -0.42 -0.72 -0.28
C ILE A 128 -1.04 -0.63 -1.68
N ASN A 129 -0.54 0.32 -2.48
CA ASN A 129 -0.89 0.49 -3.89
C ASN A 129 0.32 1.13 -4.60
N VAL A 130 1.21 0.32 -5.11
CA VAL A 130 2.57 0.70 -5.55
C VAL A 130 2.94 0.09 -6.91
N GLU A 131 1.92 -0.19 -7.72
CA GLU A 131 2.06 -0.56 -9.13
C GLU A 131 3.03 -1.73 -9.37
N GLY A 132 2.83 -2.83 -8.60
CA GLY A 132 3.53 -4.10 -8.74
C GLY A 132 4.54 -4.43 -7.64
N ALA A 133 4.94 -3.47 -6.80
CA ALA A 133 5.81 -3.75 -5.67
C ALA A 133 5.06 -4.32 -4.43
N GLU A 134 3.77 -4.56 -4.51
CA GLU A 134 2.97 -5.17 -3.44
C GLU A 134 3.53 -6.53 -3.02
N TYR A 135 3.93 -7.34 -3.99
CA TYR A 135 4.45 -8.69 -3.77
C TYR A 135 5.77 -8.70 -2.98
N PRO A 136 6.84 -8.02 -3.42
CA PRO A 136 8.08 -7.97 -2.66
C PRO A 136 7.91 -7.30 -1.29
N ILE A 137 7.08 -6.26 -1.16
CA ILE A 137 6.77 -5.62 0.12
C ILE A 137 6.17 -6.62 1.11
N LEU A 138 5.09 -7.31 0.72
CA LEU A 138 4.43 -8.26 1.61
C LEU A 138 5.32 -9.46 1.94
N LYS A 139 6.09 -9.98 0.98
CA LYS A 139 7.08 -11.03 1.23
C LYS A 139 8.13 -10.60 2.25
N ASN A 140 8.66 -9.38 2.14
CA ASN A 140 9.64 -8.85 3.09
C ASN A 140 9.04 -8.74 4.50
N LEU A 141 7.82 -8.20 4.64
CA LEU A 141 7.13 -8.08 5.92
C LEU A 141 6.82 -9.45 6.56
N ILE A 142 6.44 -10.44 5.75
CA ILE A 142 6.20 -11.82 6.18
C ILE A 142 7.52 -12.46 6.66
N ASN A 143 8.57 -12.43 5.84
CA ASN A 143 9.84 -13.07 6.14
C ASN A 143 10.57 -12.45 7.34
N SER A 144 10.36 -11.16 7.59
CA SER A 144 10.91 -10.45 8.74
C SER A 144 10.03 -10.54 10.01
N ASN A 145 8.89 -11.24 9.96
CA ASN A 145 7.87 -11.30 11.01
C ASN A 145 7.27 -9.93 11.40
N LYS A 146 7.50 -8.89 10.60
CA LYS A 146 6.91 -7.55 10.82
C LYS A 146 5.42 -7.51 10.45
N ILE A 147 4.95 -8.44 9.62
CA ILE A 147 3.55 -8.53 9.20
C ILE A 147 2.59 -8.62 10.41
N SER A 148 2.96 -9.32 11.48
CA SER A 148 2.16 -9.44 12.72
C SER A 148 2.07 -8.16 13.55
N LYS A 149 2.83 -7.12 13.19
CA LYS A 149 2.78 -5.78 13.79
C LYS A 149 1.81 -4.83 13.06
N ILE A 150 1.13 -5.30 12.03
CA ILE A 150 0.18 -4.52 11.24
C ILE A 150 -1.23 -5.06 11.52
N LYS A 151 -2.13 -4.20 12.02
CA LYS A 151 -3.49 -4.62 12.40
C LYS A 151 -4.41 -4.83 11.20
N ASN A 152 -4.34 -3.91 10.21
CA ASN A 152 -5.09 -4.00 8.97
C ASN A 152 -4.16 -3.74 7.79
N ILE A 153 -4.24 -4.61 6.78
CA ILE A 153 -3.50 -4.50 5.52
C ILE A 153 -4.52 -4.33 4.41
N GLN A 154 -4.60 -3.12 3.86
CA GLN A 154 -5.42 -2.82 2.70
C GLN A 154 -4.53 -2.81 1.47
N VAL A 155 -4.75 -3.70 0.52
CA VAL A 155 -3.87 -3.87 -0.64
C VAL A 155 -4.65 -3.94 -1.95
N GLN A 156 -4.08 -3.30 -2.97
CA GLN A 156 -4.43 -3.49 -4.38
C GLN A 156 -3.30 -4.26 -5.04
N PHE A 157 -3.55 -5.50 -5.44
CA PHE A 157 -2.58 -6.28 -6.20
C PHE A 157 -2.68 -5.96 -7.69
N HIS A 158 -1.54 -5.75 -8.33
CA HIS A 158 -1.43 -5.56 -9.77
C HIS A 158 -0.91 -6.82 -10.45
N LEU A 159 -1.41 -7.11 -11.64
CA LEU A 159 -1.02 -8.26 -12.46
C LEU A 159 -0.34 -7.74 -13.73
N PHE A 160 0.94 -8.05 -13.91
CA PHE A 160 1.68 -7.65 -15.09
C PHE A 160 1.96 -8.83 -16.04
N ASP A 161 2.62 -9.91 -15.64
CA ASP A 161 3.14 -10.96 -16.52
C ASP A 161 2.72 -12.41 -16.19
N GLY A 162 1.74 -12.63 -15.35
CA GLY A 162 1.15 -13.97 -15.12
C GLY A 162 1.86 -14.87 -14.10
N GLU A 163 3.08 -14.57 -13.67
CA GLU A 163 3.75 -15.27 -12.56
C GLU A 163 3.20 -14.80 -11.20
N GLU A 164 2.58 -13.64 -11.15
CA GLU A 164 2.01 -13.04 -9.94
C GLU A 164 0.92 -13.92 -9.31
N ASN A 165 0.28 -14.82 -10.06
CA ASN A 165 -0.73 -15.71 -9.49
C ASN A 165 -0.12 -16.64 -8.43
N SER A 166 1.10 -17.18 -8.66
CA SER A 166 1.78 -18.02 -7.68
C SER A 166 2.25 -17.23 -6.46
N GLU A 167 2.68 -15.99 -6.67
CA GLU A 167 3.07 -15.07 -5.60
C GLU A 167 1.86 -14.61 -4.79
N TYR A 168 0.75 -14.32 -5.46
CA TYR A 168 -0.52 -13.98 -4.83
C TYR A 168 -1.01 -15.12 -3.93
N ASP A 169 -1.00 -16.36 -4.43
CA ASP A 169 -1.41 -17.53 -3.66
C ASP A 169 -0.48 -17.77 -2.45
N TYR A 170 0.84 -17.61 -2.64
CA TYR A 170 1.80 -17.69 -1.54
C TYR A 170 1.50 -16.65 -0.45
N ILE A 171 1.34 -15.38 -0.83
CA ILE A 171 1.05 -14.28 0.11
C ILE A 171 -0.27 -14.52 0.84
N ASN A 172 -1.32 -14.93 0.14
CA ASN A 172 -2.61 -15.27 0.76
C ASN A 172 -2.47 -16.38 1.82
N ASN A 173 -1.72 -17.43 1.49
CA ASN A 173 -1.47 -18.53 2.42
C ASN A 173 -0.68 -18.07 3.65
N GLU A 174 0.35 -17.27 3.47
CA GLU A 174 1.15 -16.73 4.59
C GLU A 174 0.35 -15.74 5.45
N LEU A 175 -0.37 -14.80 4.83
CA LEU A 175 -1.24 -13.86 5.54
C LEU A 175 -2.30 -14.59 6.35
N SER A 176 -2.87 -15.67 5.82
CA SER A 176 -3.89 -16.45 6.51
C SER A 176 -3.42 -17.07 7.83
N LYS A 177 -2.12 -17.15 8.09
CA LYS A 177 -1.57 -17.64 9.37
C LYS A 177 -1.73 -16.64 10.52
N THR A 178 -1.68 -15.34 10.21
CA THR A 178 -1.70 -14.24 11.19
C THR A 178 -2.94 -13.35 11.07
N HIS A 179 -3.55 -13.27 9.88
CA HIS A 179 -4.67 -12.41 9.57
C HIS A 179 -5.86 -13.19 9.05
N GLU A 180 -7.03 -12.61 9.13
CA GLU A 180 -8.25 -13.05 8.46
C GLU A 180 -8.61 -12.08 7.34
N LEU A 181 -9.14 -12.62 6.24
CA LEU A 181 -9.63 -11.81 5.13
C LEU A 181 -10.96 -11.18 5.52
N SER A 182 -10.99 -9.85 5.70
CA SER A 182 -12.20 -9.12 6.09
C SER A 182 -13.14 -8.88 4.92
N TRP A 183 -12.58 -8.50 3.78
CA TRP A 183 -13.31 -8.30 2.52
C TRP A 183 -12.35 -8.36 1.33
N ARG A 184 -12.89 -8.74 0.16
CA ARG A 184 -12.12 -8.85 -1.08
C ARG A 184 -12.97 -8.58 -2.30
N PHE A 185 -12.44 -7.74 -3.17
CA PHE A 185 -12.79 -7.58 -4.57
C PHE A 185 -11.54 -7.91 -5.38
N PRO A 186 -11.40 -9.13 -5.89
CA PRO A 186 -10.15 -9.64 -6.45
C PRO A 186 -9.50 -8.69 -7.45
N PHE A 187 -8.23 -8.32 -7.22
CA PHE A 187 -7.43 -7.38 -8.02
C PHE A 187 -8.02 -5.97 -8.17
N VAL A 188 -9.00 -5.62 -7.36
CA VAL A 188 -9.47 -4.25 -7.17
C VAL A 188 -8.97 -3.74 -5.83
N TRP A 189 -9.44 -4.35 -4.73
CA TRP A 189 -8.96 -4.10 -3.36
C TRP A 189 -9.30 -5.27 -2.44
N GLU A 190 -8.46 -5.48 -1.44
CA GLU A 190 -8.77 -6.40 -0.35
C GLU A 190 -8.21 -5.91 0.99
N ASN A 191 -8.77 -6.39 2.09
CA ASN A 191 -8.29 -6.12 3.43
C ASN A 191 -8.12 -7.39 4.26
N TRP A 192 -6.98 -7.48 4.90
CA TRP A 192 -6.61 -8.49 5.86
C TRP A 192 -6.51 -7.87 7.24
N LYS A 193 -7.19 -8.43 8.23
CA LYS A 193 -7.20 -7.97 9.61
C LYS A 193 -6.53 -8.99 10.50
N ILE A 194 -5.69 -8.54 11.44
CA ILE A 194 -5.04 -9.41 12.43
C ILE A 194 -6.07 -10.20 13.24
N LYS A 195 -5.76 -11.48 13.50
CA LYS A 195 -6.62 -12.39 14.28
C LYS A 195 -6.67 -12.06 15.75
#